data_dfb29fd73cef512d5ef91d31cc112079
#
_entry.id   dfb29fd73cef512d5ef91d31cc112079
#
_cell.length_a   1.000
_cell.length_b   1.000
_cell.length_c   1.000
_cell.angle_alpha   90.00
_cell.angle_beta   90.00
_cell.angle_gamma   90.00
#
_symmetry.space_group_name_H-M   'P 1'
#
loop_
_entity.id
_entity.type
_entity.pdbx_description
1 polymer ?
#
loop_
_entity_poly.entity_id
_entity_poly.type
_entity_poly.pdbx_seq_one_letter_code
_entity_poly.pdbx_strand_id
1 'polypeptide(L)'
;MTVMAEHTSQMSVDEFETIASAAPETVTLEFIDGRIGVKPVTDGDHNSIVSWLAKRCMQTRPDLDLYQTQGLRVDAYRQSRARPDAVLAPEAHFAGHGEWAEPDGALMVVEVTSYDSDTDQRDRHEKPAAYGQAGIPVYLLIDRDACTVTVHSRPDRRVGGYRDIRLTDFGETAVLPDPVGIELDTEILKNYVR
;
A
#
# COMPACT_ATOMS: atom_id res chain seq x y z
N MET A 1 -43.48 -3.77 11.46
CA MET A 1 -42.42 -4.76 11.71
C MET A 1 -41.10 -4.05 11.48
N THR A 2 -40.47 -3.54 12.57
CA THR A 2 -39.23 -2.75 12.51
C THR A 2 -38.10 -3.75 12.41
N VAL A 3 -37.43 -3.77 11.27
CA VAL A 3 -36.18 -4.53 11.11
C VAL A 3 -35.13 -3.80 11.95
N MET A 4 -34.79 -4.37 13.10
CA MET A 4 -33.62 -3.96 13.85
C MET A 4 -32.41 -4.31 12.97
N ALA A 5 -31.68 -3.29 12.52
CA ALA A 5 -30.37 -3.50 11.95
C ALA A 5 -29.49 -4.10 13.06
N GLU A 6 -29.07 -5.33 12.88
CA GLU A 6 -28.04 -5.92 13.73
C GLU A 6 -26.77 -5.07 13.56
N HIS A 7 -26.49 -4.23 14.55
CA HIS A 7 -25.17 -3.64 14.74
C HIS A 7 -24.22 -4.78 15.12
N THR A 8 -23.62 -5.40 14.14
CA THR A 8 -22.42 -6.20 14.35
C THR A 8 -21.41 -5.24 14.96
N SER A 9 -21.05 -5.45 16.24
CA SER A 9 -20.00 -4.72 16.92
C SER A 9 -18.72 -4.91 16.10
N GLN A 10 -18.29 -3.85 15.41
CA GLN A 10 -17.03 -3.88 14.65
C GLN A 10 -15.90 -3.59 15.62
N MET A 11 -14.78 -4.27 15.42
CA MET A 11 -13.56 -4.05 16.20
C MET A 11 -13.13 -2.59 16.08
N SER A 12 -12.71 -2.02 17.19
CA SER A 12 -12.06 -0.70 17.24
C SER A 12 -10.58 -0.81 16.91
N VAL A 13 -9.96 0.32 16.58
CA VAL A 13 -8.51 0.37 16.34
C VAL A 13 -7.71 0.05 17.61
N ASP A 14 -8.20 0.44 18.78
CA ASP A 14 -7.52 0.15 20.05
C ASP A 14 -7.52 -1.35 20.36
N GLU A 15 -8.64 -2.03 20.07
CA GLU A 15 -8.72 -3.49 20.17
C GLU A 15 -7.77 -4.15 19.18
N PHE A 16 -7.69 -3.65 17.94
CA PHE A 16 -6.73 -4.13 16.95
C PHE A 16 -5.28 -3.92 17.42
N GLU A 17 -4.90 -2.74 17.88
CA GLU A 17 -3.53 -2.45 18.37
C GLU A 17 -3.15 -3.35 19.54
N THR A 18 -4.11 -3.66 20.42
CA THR A 18 -3.94 -4.62 21.51
C THR A 18 -3.65 -6.03 20.98
N ILE A 19 -4.41 -6.48 20.00
CA ILE A 19 -4.22 -7.80 19.36
C ILE A 19 -2.88 -7.83 18.60
N ALA A 20 -2.58 -6.77 17.84
CA ALA A 20 -1.35 -6.68 17.07
C ALA A 20 -0.09 -6.72 17.95
N SER A 21 -0.13 -6.02 19.10
CA SER A 21 0.97 -6.03 20.06
C SER A 21 1.18 -7.38 20.78
N ALA A 22 0.14 -8.20 20.86
CA ALA A 22 0.17 -9.53 21.46
C ALA A 22 0.47 -10.64 20.42
N ALA A 23 0.44 -10.32 19.13
CA ALA A 23 0.71 -11.27 18.07
C ALA A 23 2.19 -11.69 18.08
N PRO A 24 2.51 -12.94 17.68
CA PRO A 24 3.89 -13.34 17.48
C PRO A 24 4.60 -12.42 16.49
N GLU A 25 5.90 -12.14 16.69
CA GLU A 25 6.71 -11.30 15.80
C GLU A 25 6.76 -11.79 14.33
N THR A 26 6.43 -13.07 14.12
CA THR A 26 6.33 -13.67 12.80
C THR A 26 5.01 -13.37 12.06
N VAL A 27 4.06 -12.72 12.74
CA VAL A 27 2.73 -12.42 12.20
C VAL A 27 2.59 -10.92 12.00
N THR A 28 2.45 -10.48 10.77
CA THR A 28 2.19 -9.08 10.43
C THR A 28 0.69 -8.87 10.22
N LEU A 29 0.09 -7.99 11.03
CA LEU A 29 -1.33 -7.69 10.98
C LEU A 29 -1.57 -6.30 10.39
N GLU A 30 -2.66 -6.18 9.66
CA GLU A 30 -3.22 -4.92 9.15
C GLU A 30 -4.68 -4.80 9.60
N PHE A 31 -5.17 -3.57 9.68
CA PHE A 31 -6.55 -3.29 10.01
C PHE A 31 -7.11 -2.26 9.02
N ILE A 32 -7.96 -2.72 8.10
CA ILE A 32 -8.50 -1.87 7.04
C ILE A 32 -10.02 -2.01 7.03
N ASP A 33 -10.70 -0.89 7.07
CA ASP A 33 -12.18 -0.80 7.05
C ASP A 33 -12.87 -1.70 8.10
N GLY A 34 -12.28 -1.76 9.31
CA GLY A 34 -12.85 -2.54 10.42
C GLY A 34 -12.56 -4.05 10.35
N ARG A 35 -11.63 -4.48 9.51
CA ARG A 35 -11.25 -5.90 9.33
C ARG A 35 -9.76 -6.13 9.55
N ILE A 36 -9.44 -7.17 10.30
CA ILE A 36 -8.05 -7.64 10.43
C ILE A 36 -7.68 -8.41 9.16
N GLY A 37 -6.49 -8.08 8.64
CA GLY A 37 -5.81 -8.85 7.63
C GLY A 37 -4.48 -9.38 8.14
N VAL A 38 -4.10 -10.57 7.72
CA VAL A 38 -2.75 -11.09 7.92
C VAL A 38 -1.96 -10.84 6.65
N LYS A 39 -0.81 -10.18 6.77
CA LYS A 39 0.09 -9.99 5.63
C LYS A 39 0.91 -11.28 5.45
N PRO A 40 0.89 -11.89 4.25
CA PRO A 40 1.64 -13.12 4.00
C PRO A 40 3.14 -12.86 4.05
N VAL A 41 3.89 -13.93 4.27
CA VAL A 41 5.36 -13.89 4.15
C VAL A 41 5.73 -13.69 2.68
N THR A 42 6.61 -12.74 2.41
CA THR A 42 7.06 -12.41 1.06
C THR A 42 8.08 -13.42 0.53
N ASP A 43 7.98 -13.76 -0.76
CA ASP A 43 8.96 -14.60 -1.45
C ASP A 43 10.15 -13.79 -2.01
N GLY A 44 11.14 -14.50 -2.57
CA GLY A 44 12.34 -13.87 -3.13
C GLY A 44 12.06 -12.95 -4.33
N ASP A 45 11.07 -13.28 -5.14
CA ASP A 45 10.68 -12.47 -6.31
C ASP A 45 10.01 -11.17 -5.86
N HIS A 46 9.10 -11.24 -4.87
CA HIS A 46 8.52 -10.05 -4.24
C HIS A 46 9.60 -9.12 -3.70
N ASN A 47 10.55 -9.66 -2.93
CA ASN A 47 11.65 -8.87 -2.36
C ASN A 47 12.56 -8.29 -3.44
N SER A 48 12.77 -9.01 -4.55
CA SER A 48 13.54 -8.52 -5.71
C SER A 48 12.85 -7.34 -6.40
N ILE A 49 11.53 -7.38 -6.55
CA ILE A 49 10.72 -6.28 -7.09
C ILE A 49 10.84 -5.04 -6.21
N VAL A 50 10.64 -5.17 -4.89
CA VAL A 50 10.77 -4.03 -3.96
C VAL A 50 12.17 -3.45 -3.99
N SER A 51 13.21 -4.29 -4.02
CA SER A 51 14.60 -3.87 -4.12
C SER A 51 14.91 -3.16 -5.44
N TRP A 52 14.36 -3.64 -6.56
CA TRP A 52 14.48 -2.99 -7.86
C TRP A 52 13.84 -1.60 -7.83
N LEU A 53 12.62 -1.50 -7.31
CA LEU A 53 11.90 -0.22 -7.21
C LEU A 53 12.67 0.78 -6.33
N ALA A 54 13.20 0.35 -5.18
CA ALA A 54 14.02 1.20 -4.32
C ALA A 54 15.22 1.79 -5.07
N LYS A 55 15.93 0.96 -5.84
CA LYS A 55 17.06 1.43 -6.66
C LYS A 55 16.62 2.45 -7.70
N ARG A 56 15.48 2.26 -8.37
CA ARG A 56 14.95 3.20 -9.37
C ARG A 56 14.56 4.53 -8.74
N CYS A 57 13.87 4.49 -7.60
CA CYS A 57 13.52 5.70 -6.86
C CYS A 57 14.79 6.48 -6.46
N MET A 58 15.76 5.85 -5.81
CA MET A 58 16.99 6.50 -5.36
C MET A 58 17.86 7.04 -6.52
N GLN A 59 17.89 6.36 -7.67
CA GLN A 59 18.62 6.83 -8.85
C GLN A 59 18.01 8.08 -9.48
N THR A 60 16.68 8.18 -9.46
CA THR A 60 15.95 9.28 -10.12
C THR A 60 15.66 10.43 -9.14
N ARG A 61 15.34 10.11 -7.90
CA ARG A 61 14.98 11.04 -6.84
C ARG A 61 15.80 10.74 -5.57
N PRO A 62 17.08 11.16 -5.53
CA PRO A 62 17.96 10.92 -4.40
C PRO A 62 17.56 11.69 -3.13
N ASP A 63 16.61 12.62 -3.25
CA ASP A 63 15.97 13.34 -2.15
C ASP A 63 14.86 12.53 -1.44
N LEU A 64 14.54 11.33 -1.95
CA LEU A 64 13.48 10.47 -1.44
C LEU A 64 14.03 9.10 -1.03
N ASP A 65 13.48 8.56 0.05
CA ASP A 65 13.70 7.19 0.49
C ASP A 65 12.48 6.30 0.24
N LEU A 66 12.70 5.05 -0.13
CA LEU A 66 11.65 4.03 -0.17
C LEU A 66 11.71 3.19 1.11
N TYR A 67 10.85 3.51 2.06
CA TYR A 67 10.76 2.86 3.36
C TYR A 67 9.95 1.56 3.23
N GLN A 68 10.58 0.44 3.56
CA GLN A 68 9.91 -0.86 3.55
C GLN A 68 9.21 -1.09 4.90
N THR A 69 8.03 -1.69 4.85
CA THR A 69 7.26 -2.12 6.03
C THR A 69 6.86 -1.02 7.02
N GLN A 70 6.97 0.27 6.70
CA GLN A 70 6.48 1.35 7.54
C GLN A 70 4.95 1.28 7.64
N GLY A 71 4.44 1.11 8.85
CA GLY A 71 3.00 1.14 9.12
C GLY A 71 2.45 2.57 9.03
N LEU A 72 1.28 2.71 8.44
CA LEU A 72 0.58 3.98 8.27
C LEU A 72 -0.79 3.97 8.94
N ARG A 73 -1.13 5.10 9.57
CA ARG A 73 -2.49 5.42 10.01
C ARG A 73 -3.26 5.97 8.84
N VAL A 74 -4.13 5.18 8.25
CA VAL A 74 -4.95 5.60 7.10
C VAL A 74 -6.38 5.86 7.56
N ASP A 75 -6.53 6.94 8.30
CA ASP A 75 -7.80 7.31 8.93
C ASP A 75 -8.65 8.13 7.94
N ALA A 76 -9.63 7.49 7.33
CA ALA A 76 -10.59 8.15 6.46
C ALA A 76 -11.99 8.19 7.11
N TYR A 77 -12.90 7.32 6.70
CA TYR A 77 -14.20 7.15 7.33
C TYR A 77 -14.13 6.28 8.60
N ARG A 78 -13.16 5.37 8.63
CA ARG A 78 -12.82 4.50 9.77
C ARG A 78 -11.32 4.54 10.00
N GLN A 79 -10.93 4.48 11.27
CA GLN A 79 -9.54 4.35 11.62
C GLN A 79 -8.99 3.03 11.09
N SER A 80 -7.87 3.10 10.38
CA SER A 80 -7.22 1.95 9.76
C SER A 80 -5.72 1.97 10.03
N ARG A 81 -5.12 0.79 9.98
CA ARG A 81 -3.68 0.54 10.17
C ARG A 81 -3.20 -0.31 9.01
N ALA A 82 -2.59 0.32 8.03
CA ALA A 82 -2.08 -0.34 6.83
C ALA A 82 -0.57 -0.51 6.90
N ARG A 83 -0.08 -1.63 6.38
CA ARG A 83 1.35 -1.90 6.20
C ARG A 83 1.65 -2.15 4.74
N PRO A 84 1.87 -1.09 3.96
CA PRO A 84 2.30 -1.26 2.57
C PRO A 84 3.66 -1.97 2.49
N ASP A 85 3.94 -2.58 1.34
CA ASP A 85 5.26 -3.17 1.10
C ASP A 85 6.35 -2.11 1.10
N ALA A 86 6.02 -0.90 0.61
CA ALA A 86 6.90 0.25 0.73
C ALA A 86 6.14 1.58 0.71
N VAL A 87 6.77 2.61 1.29
CA VAL A 87 6.32 4.00 1.27
C VAL A 87 7.44 4.87 0.74
N LEU A 88 7.19 5.68 -0.29
CA LEU A 88 8.12 6.68 -0.78
C LEU A 88 7.83 8.01 -0.08
N ALA A 89 8.83 8.56 0.59
CA ALA A 89 8.74 9.83 1.30
C ALA A 89 10.11 10.54 1.27
N PRO A 90 10.19 11.82 1.68
CA PRO A 90 11.47 12.53 1.80
C PRO A 90 12.48 11.76 2.66
N GLU A 91 13.78 11.98 2.40
CA GLU A 91 14.86 11.39 3.18
C GLU A 91 14.66 11.64 4.68
N ALA A 92 14.87 10.62 5.49
CA ALA A 92 14.71 10.63 6.94
C ALA A 92 13.30 11.01 7.46
N HIS A 93 12.27 11.02 6.60
CA HIS A 93 10.91 11.46 6.96
C HIS A 93 10.34 10.70 8.18
N PHE A 94 10.52 9.39 8.23
CA PHE A 94 9.99 8.57 9.33
C PHE A 94 10.96 8.41 10.51
N ALA A 95 12.09 9.12 10.52
CA ALA A 95 13.00 9.08 11.65
C ALA A 95 12.31 9.59 12.94
N GLY A 96 12.34 8.78 13.99
CA GLY A 96 11.68 9.09 15.26
C GLY A 96 10.18 8.79 15.31
N HIS A 97 9.57 8.33 14.20
CA HIS A 97 8.20 7.83 14.21
C HIS A 97 8.17 6.40 14.79
N GLY A 98 7.03 6.03 15.38
CA GLY A 98 6.81 4.68 15.89
C GLY A 98 6.38 3.71 14.78
N GLU A 99 5.86 2.57 15.21
CA GLU A 99 5.33 1.52 14.34
C GLU A 99 4.27 2.03 13.35
N TRP A 100 3.45 2.98 13.78
CA TRP A 100 2.36 3.57 12.99
C TRP A 100 2.58 5.06 12.85
N ALA A 101 2.91 5.50 11.65
CA ALA A 101 3.09 6.92 11.32
C ALA A 101 1.84 7.51 10.66
N GLU A 102 1.68 8.84 10.77
CA GLU A 102 0.70 9.56 9.97
C GLU A 102 1.12 9.51 8.49
N PRO A 103 0.16 9.52 7.55
CA PRO A 103 0.46 9.45 6.12
C PRO A 103 1.00 10.75 5.53
N ASP A 104 1.03 11.82 6.33
CA ASP A 104 1.51 13.13 5.90
C ASP A 104 2.97 13.04 5.42
N GLY A 105 3.25 13.57 4.24
CA GLY A 105 4.57 13.50 3.61
C GLY A 105 4.84 12.20 2.84
N ALA A 106 4.02 11.16 2.94
CA ALA A 106 4.08 10.02 2.03
C ALA A 106 3.66 10.48 0.62
N LEU A 107 4.52 10.29 -0.36
CA LEU A 107 4.28 10.66 -1.76
C LEU A 107 3.68 9.49 -2.54
N MET A 108 4.07 8.27 -2.20
CA MET A 108 3.59 7.06 -2.83
C MET A 108 3.58 5.91 -1.81
N VAL A 109 2.58 5.06 -1.91
CA VAL A 109 2.56 3.74 -1.28
C VAL A 109 2.60 2.67 -2.35
N VAL A 110 3.21 1.54 -2.03
CA VAL A 110 3.47 0.43 -2.96
C VAL A 110 2.96 -0.87 -2.37
N GLU A 111 2.26 -1.63 -3.17
CA GLU A 111 1.93 -3.03 -2.91
C GLU A 111 2.39 -3.89 -4.09
N VAL A 112 2.92 -5.05 -3.78
CA VAL A 112 3.29 -6.08 -4.73
C VAL A 112 2.44 -7.31 -4.43
N THR A 113 1.63 -7.77 -5.36
CA THR A 113 0.72 -8.89 -5.09
C THR A 113 1.50 -10.16 -4.72
N SER A 114 0.98 -10.89 -3.75
CA SER A 114 1.33 -12.28 -3.49
C SER A 114 0.27 -13.19 -4.12
N TYR A 115 0.62 -14.44 -4.42
CA TYR A 115 -0.30 -15.41 -5.02
C TYR A 115 -1.34 -15.95 -4.01
N ASP A 116 -1.99 -15.05 -3.28
CA ASP A 116 -2.98 -15.34 -2.26
C ASP A 116 -4.27 -14.55 -2.53
N SER A 117 -5.40 -15.24 -2.57
CA SER A 117 -6.71 -14.66 -2.92
C SER A 117 -7.19 -13.54 -2.00
N ASP A 118 -6.84 -13.60 -0.70
CA ASP A 118 -7.26 -12.57 0.26
C ASP A 118 -6.48 -11.28 0.08
N THR A 119 -5.21 -11.39 -0.31
CA THR A 119 -4.36 -10.25 -0.68
C THR A 119 -4.90 -9.56 -1.93
N ASP A 120 -5.41 -10.34 -2.88
CA ASP A 120 -5.98 -9.87 -4.12
C ASP A 120 -7.13 -8.86 -3.91
N GLN A 121 -8.09 -9.22 -3.09
CA GLN A 121 -9.23 -8.36 -2.77
C GLN A 121 -8.79 -7.07 -2.08
N ARG A 122 -7.84 -7.15 -1.15
CA ARG A 122 -7.36 -5.99 -0.39
C ARG A 122 -6.52 -5.05 -1.25
N ASP A 123 -5.50 -5.57 -1.93
CA ASP A 123 -4.55 -4.74 -2.68
C ASP A 123 -5.19 -4.12 -3.91
N ARG A 124 -6.16 -4.79 -4.55
CA ARG A 124 -6.84 -4.25 -5.75
C ARG A 124 -8.04 -3.35 -5.42
N HIS A 125 -8.68 -3.47 -4.27
CA HIS A 125 -9.94 -2.78 -3.99
C HIS A 125 -9.96 -1.99 -2.68
N GLU A 126 -9.60 -2.61 -1.55
CA GLU A 126 -9.74 -1.97 -0.24
C GLU A 126 -8.63 -0.94 0.04
N LYS A 127 -7.37 -1.31 -0.21
CA LYS A 127 -6.21 -0.42 0.04
C LYS A 127 -6.18 0.83 -0.83
N PRO A 128 -6.45 0.77 -2.17
CA PRO A 128 -6.53 2.00 -2.97
C PRO A 128 -7.56 2.99 -2.44
N ALA A 129 -8.71 2.51 -1.97
CA ALA A 129 -9.72 3.37 -1.37
C ALA A 129 -9.20 4.01 -0.07
N ALA A 130 -8.60 3.22 0.83
CA ALA A 130 -8.06 3.71 2.09
C ALA A 130 -6.94 4.74 1.89
N TYR A 131 -5.96 4.44 1.03
CA TYR A 131 -4.84 5.34 0.74
C TYR A 131 -5.28 6.62 0.03
N GLY A 132 -6.21 6.52 -0.92
CA GLY A 132 -6.76 7.70 -1.60
C GLY A 132 -7.57 8.60 -0.67
N GLN A 133 -8.34 8.03 0.25
CA GLN A 133 -9.06 8.78 1.27
C GLN A 133 -8.11 9.43 2.30
N ALA A 134 -6.99 8.79 2.62
CA ALA A 134 -5.93 9.37 3.44
C ALA A 134 -5.17 10.51 2.73
N GLY A 135 -5.36 10.66 1.41
CA GLY A 135 -4.76 11.75 0.63
C GLY A 135 -3.35 11.45 0.12
N ILE A 136 -2.91 10.20 0.15
CA ILE A 136 -1.59 9.81 -0.38
C ILE A 136 -1.60 10.02 -1.90
N PRO A 137 -0.66 10.79 -2.47
CA PRO A 137 -0.73 11.23 -3.87
C PRO A 137 -0.76 10.11 -4.90
N VAL A 138 0.04 9.04 -4.68
CA VAL A 138 0.17 7.93 -5.61
C VAL A 138 0.04 6.59 -4.89
N TYR A 139 -0.73 5.68 -5.46
CA TYR A 139 -0.74 4.27 -5.10
C TYR A 139 -0.23 3.45 -6.28
N LEU A 140 0.83 2.69 -6.07
CA LEU A 140 1.46 1.82 -7.05
C LEU A 140 1.17 0.36 -6.68
N LEU A 141 0.46 -0.34 -7.56
CA LEU A 141 0.24 -1.78 -7.46
C LEU A 141 1.05 -2.50 -8.54
N ILE A 142 1.96 -3.37 -8.13
CA ILE A 142 2.69 -4.27 -9.02
C ILE A 142 2.01 -5.64 -8.93
N ASP A 143 1.22 -5.96 -9.95
CA ASP A 143 0.39 -7.15 -9.98
C ASP A 143 1.11 -8.28 -10.72
N ARG A 144 1.59 -9.26 -9.95
CA ARG A 144 2.37 -10.40 -10.47
C ARG A 144 1.49 -11.43 -11.16
N ASP A 145 0.21 -11.53 -10.79
CA ASP A 145 -0.72 -12.49 -11.41
C ASP A 145 -1.19 -11.98 -12.78
N ALA A 146 -1.53 -10.69 -12.83
CA ALA A 146 -1.98 -10.06 -14.07
C ALA A 146 -0.81 -9.60 -14.96
N CYS A 147 0.44 -9.63 -14.47
CA CYS A 147 1.63 -9.09 -15.14
C CYS A 147 1.47 -7.61 -15.51
N THR A 148 0.92 -6.81 -14.61
CA THR A 148 0.64 -5.39 -14.84
C THR A 148 1.13 -4.52 -13.70
N VAL A 149 1.35 -3.24 -14.02
CA VAL A 149 1.56 -2.16 -13.06
C VAL A 149 0.35 -1.24 -13.11
N THR A 150 -0.32 -1.05 -11.99
CA THR A 150 -1.42 -0.10 -11.87
C THR A 150 -0.98 1.10 -11.04
N VAL A 151 -1.10 2.30 -11.62
CA VAL A 151 -0.80 3.57 -10.99
C VAL A 151 -2.10 4.32 -10.72
N HIS A 152 -2.44 4.48 -9.46
CA HIS A 152 -3.55 5.33 -9.02
C HIS A 152 -3.00 6.69 -8.61
N SER A 153 -3.66 7.77 -9.04
CA SER A 153 -3.23 9.13 -8.73
C SER A 153 -4.41 10.09 -8.58
N ARG A 154 -4.13 11.30 -8.10
CA ARG A 154 -5.14 12.32 -7.82
C ARG A 154 -6.17 11.84 -6.80
N PRO A 155 -5.75 11.63 -5.53
CA PRO A 155 -6.64 11.19 -4.47
C PRO A 155 -7.81 12.17 -4.31
N ASP A 156 -9.02 11.64 -4.13
CA ASP A 156 -10.22 12.45 -3.93
C ASP A 156 -11.19 11.73 -2.99
N ARG A 157 -11.38 12.34 -1.81
CA ARG A 157 -12.30 11.82 -0.79
C ARG A 157 -13.76 11.73 -1.28
N ARG A 158 -14.16 12.56 -2.28
CA ARG A 158 -15.53 12.55 -2.81
C ARG A 158 -15.83 11.30 -3.64
N VAL A 159 -14.80 10.76 -4.32
CA VAL A 159 -14.92 9.50 -5.07
C VAL A 159 -14.51 8.30 -4.22
N GLY A 160 -14.05 8.52 -2.99
CA GLY A 160 -13.65 7.47 -2.07
C GLY A 160 -12.35 6.75 -2.44
N GLY A 161 -11.44 7.43 -3.16
CA GLY A 161 -10.18 6.83 -3.64
C GLY A 161 -9.41 7.76 -4.54
N TYR A 162 -9.07 7.28 -5.72
CA TYR A 162 -8.29 8.01 -6.74
C TYR A 162 -9.13 8.30 -7.98
N ARG A 163 -8.90 9.46 -8.62
CA ARG A 163 -9.60 9.85 -9.86
C ARG A 163 -9.00 9.21 -11.10
N ASP A 164 -7.68 9.06 -11.11
CA ASP A 164 -6.95 8.55 -12.27
C ASP A 164 -6.36 7.19 -11.96
N ILE A 165 -6.59 6.25 -12.86
CA ILE A 165 -6.05 4.88 -12.80
C ILE A 165 -5.43 4.59 -14.16
N ARG A 166 -4.14 4.23 -14.15
CA ARG A 166 -3.41 3.81 -15.37
C ARG A 166 -2.90 2.41 -15.19
N LEU A 167 -3.24 1.55 -16.13
CA LEU A 167 -2.74 0.18 -16.23
C LEU A 167 -1.66 0.13 -17.32
N THR A 168 -0.57 -0.56 -17.01
CA THR A 168 0.59 -0.74 -17.92
C THR A 168 1.01 -2.20 -17.86
N ASP A 169 1.19 -2.87 -18.97
CA ASP A 169 1.68 -4.24 -19.01
C ASP A 169 3.17 -4.31 -18.66
N PHE A 170 3.62 -5.42 -18.07
CA PHE A 170 5.06 -5.64 -17.85
C PHE A 170 5.82 -5.61 -19.17
N GLY A 171 6.90 -4.85 -19.22
CA GLY A 171 7.70 -4.58 -20.41
C GLY A 171 7.43 -3.23 -21.06
N GLU A 172 6.40 -2.53 -20.62
CA GLU A 172 6.14 -1.16 -21.01
C GLU A 172 6.64 -0.18 -19.95
N THR A 173 6.63 1.13 -20.26
CA THR A 173 7.01 2.18 -19.32
C THR A 173 5.83 2.60 -18.45
N ALA A 174 5.91 2.38 -17.15
CA ALA A 174 4.95 2.91 -16.19
C ALA A 174 5.36 4.31 -15.73
N VAL A 175 4.45 5.27 -15.84
CA VAL A 175 4.69 6.67 -15.45
C VAL A 175 4.07 6.95 -14.09
N LEU A 176 4.92 7.27 -13.11
CA LEU A 176 4.52 7.76 -11.80
C LEU A 176 4.42 9.29 -11.87
N PRO A 177 3.21 9.87 -11.74
CA PRO A 177 3.02 11.31 -11.89
C PRO A 177 3.57 12.09 -10.69
N ASP A 178 3.55 13.42 -10.80
CA ASP A 178 3.84 14.31 -9.67
C ASP A 178 2.97 13.95 -8.44
N PRO A 179 3.54 14.03 -7.24
CA PRO A 179 4.86 14.55 -6.86
C PRO A 179 6.01 13.53 -6.95
N VAL A 180 5.77 12.30 -7.41
CA VAL A 180 6.80 11.26 -7.55
C VAL A 180 7.70 11.55 -8.75
N GLY A 181 7.12 11.74 -9.95
CA GLY A 181 7.83 12.18 -11.14
C GLY A 181 8.89 11.18 -11.65
N ILE A 182 8.56 9.88 -11.68
CA ILE A 182 9.48 8.82 -12.09
C ILE A 182 8.86 8.01 -13.23
N GLU A 183 9.67 7.64 -14.23
CA GLU A 183 9.33 6.66 -15.26
C GLU A 183 10.04 5.34 -14.94
N LEU A 184 9.27 4.25 -14.96
CA LEU A 184 9.74 2.91 -14.65
C LEU A 184 9.73 2.05 -15.92
N ASP A 185 10.90 1.63 -16.40
CA ASP A 185 11.00 0.53 -17.36
C ASP A 185 10.71 -0.79 -16.64
N THR A 186 9.58 -1.38 -16.95
CA THR A 186 9.06 -2.57 -16.25
C THR A 186 9.50 -3.90 -16.88
N GLU A 187 10.38 -3.89 -17.87
CA GLU A 187 10.82 -5.12 -18.56
C GLU A 187 11.36 -6.19 -17.62
N ILE A 188 12.13 -5.77 -16.61
CA ILE A 188 12.71 -6.69 -15.63
C ILE A 188 11.66 -7.44 -14.79
N LEU A 189 10.46 -6.88 -14.62
CA LEU A 189 9.40 -7.50 -13.84
C LEU A 189 8.92 -8.83 -14.40
N LYS A 190 9.10 -9.03 -15.73
CA LYS A 190 8.82 -10.31 -16.41
C LYS A 190 9.63 -11.47 -15.84
N ASN A 191 10.75 -11.21 -15.19
CA ASN A 191 11.60 -12.25 -14.59
C ASN A 191 11.11 -12.70 -13.21
N TYR A 192 10.13 -12.02 -12.62
CA TYR A 192 9.65 -12.24 -11.25
C TYR A 192 8.20 -12.71 -11.20
N VAL A 193 7.69 -13.24 -12.29
CA VAL A 193 6.38 -13.86 -12.42
C VAL A 193 6.53 -15.37 -12.67
N ARG A 194 5.48 -16.14 -12.33
CA ARG A 194 5.45 -17.60 -12.52
C ARG A 194 4.92 -17.98 -13.89
#